data_080728d26831a64d63be2f4c83cb0354
#
_entry.id   080728d26831a64d63be2f4c83cb0354
#
_cell.length_a   1.000
_cell.length_b   1.000
_cell.length_c   1.000
_cell.angle_alpha   90.00
_cell.angle_beta   90.00
_cell.angle_gamma   90.00
#
_symmetry.space_group_name_H-M   'P 1'
#
loop_
_entity.id
_entity.type
_entity.pdbx_description
1 polymer ?
#
loop_
_entity_poly.entity_id
_entity_poly.type
_entity_poly.pdbx_seq_one_letter_code
_entity_poly.pdbx_strand_id
1 'polypeptide(L)'
;MAMRPDSTSVSLRRDLSAVFNEFNEKKAADRFIARRAAPGFHVAEQSGKYPVFNRENFQKLPESARAADGGYNRIVGEFGDGLYSCDEHGLEFRIDDKRRRRYQTFFGAEIGGTRILWFNMMLLYEKRVADLYASTAIPTTAVSTVWTTVATADPVGDIAIAAQKIEDASGVDQSELSLIIPRVDYREMVATDQFTEQIKYTVPGVRPAVLPSAAAAEILGIKEVLVAKGNYDSAIEGETIVHAQIWPSTIMYLALLAEDGDPLEIPSAFRTFFWDADAPEMPVMESYREENTRSDILRARDDTDEAATGTVGVMAQEITN
;
A
#
# COMPACT_ATOMS: atom_id res chain seq x y z
N MET A 1 -19.91 -34.29 -7.44
CA MET A 1 -18.70 -33.70 -6.87
C MET A 1 -17.73 -33.44 -8.00
N ALA A 2 -17.46 -32.21 -8.39
CA ALA A 2 -16.45 -31.94 -9.41
C ALA A 2 -15.09 -32.28 -8.79
N MET A 3 -14.34 -33.18 -9.43
CA MET A 3 -12.96 -33.48 -9.05
C MET A 3 -12.14 -32.20 -9.26
N ARG A 4 -11.58 -31.65 -8.19
CA ARG A 4 -10.58 -30.59 -8.30
C ARG A 4 -9.32 -31.18 -8.97
N PRO A 5 -8.64 -30.43 -9.86
CA PRO A 5 -7.40 -30.91 -10.46
C PRO A 5 -6.35 -31.14 -9.37
N ASP A 6 -5.62 -32.23 -9.51
CA ASP A 6 -4.47 -32.53 -8.65
C ASP A 6 -3.32 -31.54 -8.96
N SER A 7 -2.50 -31.23 -7.98
CA SER A 7 -1.37 -30.31 -8.11
C SER A 7 -0.40 -30.65 -9.25
N THR A 8 -0.35 -31.94 -9.64
CA THR A 8 0.44 -32.41 -10.79
C THR A 8 -0.13 -32.04 -12.16
N SER A 9 -1.38 -31.62 -12.25
CA SER A 9 -2.04 -31.22 -13.52
C SER A 9 -1.98 -29.72 -13.79
N VAL A 10 -1.54 -28.94 -12.83
CA VAL A 10 -1.39 -27.48 -12.95
C VAL A 10 -0.01 -27.15 -13.50
N SER A 11 0.04 -26.31 -14.53
CA SER A 11 1.29 -25.85 -15.13
C SER A 11 1.51 -24.38 -14.83
N LEU A 12 2.68 -24.04 -14.28
CA LEU A 12 3.12 -22.66 -14.11
C LEU A 12 3.38 -22.04 -15.49
N ARG A 13 2.72 -20.94 -15.79
CA ARG A 13 2.80 -20.23 -17.06
C ARG A 13 3.67 -18.97 -16.92
N ARG A 14 5.00 -19.16 -16.95
CA ARG A 14 5.98 -18.06 -16.89
C ARG A 14 5.88 -17.07 -18.05
N ASP A 15 5.41 -17.51 -19.20
CA ASP A 15 5.10 -16.66 -20.37
C ASP A 15 3.99 -15.65 -20.08
N LEU A 16 2.96 -16.04 -19.34
CA LEU A 16 1.89 -15.15 -18.94
C LEU A 16 2.28 -14.24 -17.78
N SER A 17 3.12 -14.72 -16.87
CA SER A 17 3.70 -13.88 -15.81
C SER A 17 4.58 -12.77 -16.39
N ALA A 18 5.35 -13.04 -17.45
CA ALA A 18 6.16 -12.02 -18.12
C ALA A 18 5.30 -10.92 -18.80
N VAL A 19 4.20 -11.31 -19.47
CA VAL A 19 3.24 -10.35 -20.04
C VAL A 19 2.61 -9.47 -18.94
N PHE A 20 2.38 -10.06 -17.80
CA PHE A 20 1.89 -9.40 -16.60
C PHE A 20 2.87 -8.32 -16.11
N ASN A 21 4.14 -8.66 -15.93
CA ASN A 21 5.15 -7.70 -15.46
C ASN A 21 5.30 -6.51 -16.42
N GLU A 22 5.27 -6.77 -17.75
CA GLU A 22 5.32 -5.69 -18.75
C GLU A 22 4.10 -4.75 -18.68
N PHE A 23 2.92 -5.28 -18.39
CA PHE A 23 1.72 -4.47 -18.20
C PHE A 23 1.74 -3.71 -16.88
N ASN A 24 2.33 -4.30 -15.83
CA ASN A 24 2.46 -3.73 -14.50
C ASN A 24 3.32 -2.46 -14.51
N GLU A 25 4.50 -2.52 -15.11
CA GLU A 25 5.48 -1.42 -15.06
C GLU A 25 4.97 -0.11 -15.66
N LYS A 26 4.13 -0.17 -16.68
CA LYS A 26 3.74 1.03 -17.46
C LYS A 26 2.44 1.73 -17.03
N LYS A 27 1.51 1.05 -16.35
CA LYS A 27 0.18 1.62 -16.06
C LYS A 27 -0.36 1.40 -14.65
N ALA A 28 0.14 0.43 -13.91
CA ALA A 28 -0.36 0.14 -12.57
C ALA A 28 0.40 0.90 -11.49
N ALA A 29 1.68 1.17 -11.68
CA ALA A 29 2.47 1.97 -10.74
C ALA A 29 1.83 3.34 -10.46
N ASP A 30 1.18 3.94 -11.48
CA ASP A 30 0.51 5.23 -11.34
C ASP A 30 -0.90 5.14 -10.70
N ARG A 31 -1.51 3.96 -10.63
CA ARG A 31 -2.90 3.80 -10.19
C ARG A 31 -3.02 3.17 -8.82
N PHE A 32 -2.24 2.14 -8.54
CA PHE A 32 -2.24 1.39 -7.30
C PHE A 32 -1.03 1.79 -6.45
N ILE A 33 -1.28 2.17 -5.21
CA ILE A 33 -0.25 2.62 -4.28
C ILE A 33 0.00 1.62 -3.14
N ALA A 34 -0.78 0.52 -3.07
CA ALA A 34 -0.75 -0.44 -1.97
C ALA A 34 0.66 -0.92 -1.63
N ARG A 35 1.46 -1.29 -2.65
CA ARG A 35 2.83 -1.79 -2.45
C ARG A 35 3.80 -0.75 -1.91
N ARG A 36 3.50 0.54 -2.10
CA ARG A 36 4.27 1.65 -1.51
C ARG A 36 3.72 2.04 -0.15
N ALA A 37 2.39 1.96 0.04
CA ALA A 37 1.72 2.24 1.29
C ALA A 37 1.97 1.16 2.35
N ALA A 38 2.07 -0.11 1.94
CA ALA A 38 2.46 -1.24 2.78
C ALA A 38 3.59 -2.02 2.09
N PRO A 39 4.86 -1.61 2.25
CA PRO A 39 6.01 -2.21 1.59
C PRO A 39 6.16 -3.69 1.87
N GLY A 40 6.54 -4.45 0.84
CA GLY A 40 6.65 -5.90 0.92
C GLY A 40 7.84 -6.38 1.72
N PHE A 41 7.62 -7.44 2.47
CA PHE A 41 8.66 -8.20 3.15
C PHE A 41 8.46 -9.70 2.89
N HIS A 42 9.48 -10.36 2.38
CA HIS A 42 9.42 -11.77 2.00
C HIS A 42 9.73 -12.68 3.18
N VAL A 43 8.88 -13.69 3.41
CA VAL A 43 8.99 -14.66 4.51
C VAL A 43 9.05 -16.08 3.98
N ALA A 44 9.84 -16.92 4.65
CA ALA A 44 10.02 -18.34 4.29
C ALA A 44 8.90 -19.24 4.84
N GLU A 45 8.24 -18.83 5.92
CA GLU A 45 7.18 -19.57 6.58
C GLU A 45 5.84 -18.86 6.41
N GLN A 46 4.75 -19.62 6.29
CA GLN A 46 3.39 -19.09 6.11
C GLN A 46 2.95 -18.23 7.30
N SER A 47 3.32 -18.63 8.51
CA SER A 47 2.99 -17.88 9.71
C SER A 47 4.17 -17.87 10.68
N GLY A 48 4.32 -16.77 11.39
CA GLY A 48 5.44 -16.65 12.31
C GLY A 48 5.35 -15.43 13.21
N LYS A 49 6.42 -15.22 13.96
CA LYS A 49 6.61 -14.08 14.83
C LYS A 49 7.75 -13.23 14.30
N TYR A 50 7.59 -11.92 14.41
CA TYR A 50 8.67 -10.98 14.16
C TYR A 50 8.91 -10.09 15.38
N PRO A 51 10.19 -9.73 15.67
CA PRO A 51 10.51 -8.88 16.81
C PRO A 51 10.03 -7.45 16.56
N VAL A 52 9.43 -6.84 17.57
CA VAL A 52 9.04 -5.43 17.59
C VAL A 52 9.88 -4.72 18.64
N PHE A 53 10.60 -3.69 18.23
CA PHE A 53 11.38 -2.86 19.14
C PHE A 53 10.50 -1.84 19.84
N ASN A 54 10.35 -1.96 21.16
CA ASN A 54 9.61 -0.98 21.93
C ASN A 54 10.41 0.32 22.02
N ARG A 55 9.78 1.43 21.57
CA ARG A 55 10.35 2.78 21.58
C ARG A 55 10.87 3.19 22.96
N GLU A 56 10.19 2.81 24.02
CA GLU A 56 10.58 3.14 25.40
C GLU A 56 12.01 2.74 25.72
N ASN A 57 12.55 1.72 25.06
CA ASN A 57 13.92 1.28 25.25
C ASN A 57 14.95 2.33 24.78
N PHE A 58 14.58 3.16 23.81
CA PHE A 58 15.48 4.16 23.20
C PHE A 58 15.30 5.56 23.80
N GLN A 59 14.22 5.82 24.54
CA GLN A 59 13.89 7.16 25.05
C GLN A 59 14.04 7.30 26.57
N LYS A 60 14.35 6.20 27.29
CA LYS A 60 14.66 6.26 28.71
C LYS A 60 16.01 6.93 28.92
N LEU A 61 16.07 7.86 29.85
CA LEU A 61 17.31 8.46 30.33
C LEU A 61 17.73 7.78 31.66
N PRO A 62 18.47 6.65 31.60
CA PRO A 62 18.92 5.99 32.82
C PRO A 62 20.01 6.77 33.49
N GLU A 63 20.07 6.72 34.82
CA GLU A 63 21.18 7.30 35.58
C GLU A 63 22.48 6.56 35.25
N SER A 64 23.47 7.28 34.73
CA SER A 64 24.75 6.72 34.31
C SER A 64 25.88 6.86 35.34
N ALA A 65 25.65 7.66 36.40
CA ALA A 65 26.66 7.90 37.41
C ALA A 65 26.93 6.65 38.25
N ARG A 66 28.21 6.33 38.42
CA ARG A 66 28.66 5.16 39.19
C ARG A 66 29.54 5.62 40.37
N ALA A 67 29.29 5.11 41.58
CA ALA A 67 30.20 5.24 42.70
C ALA A 67 31.48 4.42 42.49
N ALA A 68 32.58 4.77 43.12
CA ALA A 68 33.92 4.19 42.90
C ALA A 68 33.93 2.63 43.02
N ASP A 69 33.16 2.07 43.93
CA ASP A 69 33.09 0.61 44.16
C ASP A 69 31.69 0.01 43.81
N GLY A 70 30.81 0.80 43.16
CA GLY A 70 29.48 0.38 42.77
C GLY A 70 29.42 -0.38 41.43
N GLY A 71 28.39 -1.17 41.20
CA GLY A 71 28.10 -1.76 39.91
C GLY A 71 27.56 -0.72 38.91
N TYR A 72 27.63 -1.04 37.59
CA TYR A 72 26.96 -0.21 36.57
C TYR A 72 25.44 -0.46 36.58
N ASN A 73 24.67 0.58 36.32
CA ASN A 73 23.24 0.47 36.09
C ASN A 73 22.99 -0.42 34.85
N ARG A 74 22.07 -1.36 34.98
CA ARG A 74 21.68 -2.25 33.86
C ARG A 74 20.43 -1.73 33.21
N ILE A 75 20.48 -1.54 31.90
CA ILE A 75 19.31 -1.28 31.09
C ILE A 75 18.73 -2.63 30.69
N VAL A 76 17.43 -2.82 30.94
CA VAL A 76 16.68 -4.00 30.48
C VAL A 76 15.86 -3.52 29.30
N GLY A 77 16.19 -4.01 28.10
CA GLY A 77 15.40 -3.82 26.89
C GLY A 77 14.29 -4.88 26.82
N GLU A 78 13.07 -4.46 26.57
CA GLU A 78 11.94 -5.34 26.30
C GLU A 78 11.67 -5.35 24.80
N PHE A 79 11.59 -6.54 24.21
CA PHE A 79 11.19 -6.74 22.82
C PHE A 79 9.74 -7.23 22.81
N GLY A 80 8.91 -6.64 21.98
CA GLY A 80 7.58 -7.15 21.67
C GLY A 80 7.65 -8.17 20.53
N ASP A 81 6.64 -9.02 20.43
CA ASP A 81 6.44 -9.94 19.30
C ASP A 81 5.25 -9.48 18.47
N GLY A 82 5.45 -9.25 17.18
CA GLY A 82 4.38 -9.17 16.19
C GLY A 82 4.11 -10.56 15.60
N LEU A 83 2.90 -10.76 15.09
CA LEU A 83 2.48 -12.00 14.45
C LEU A 83 2.13 -11.69 13.00
N TYR A 84 2.42 -12.62 12.09
CA TYR A 84 1.92 -12.63 10.73
C TYR A 84 1.37 -14.00 10.37
N SER A 85 0.39 -14.05 9.48
CA SER A 85 -0.21 -15.28 8.95
C SER A 85 -0.69 -15.02 7.53
N CYS A 86 0.09 -15.45 6.54
CA CYS A 86 -0.24 -15.25 5.13
C CYS A 86 -1.43 -16.13 4.72
N ASP A 87 -2.44 -15.50 4.15
CA ASP A 87 -3.62 -16.15 3.60
C ASP A 87 -3.51 -16.19 2.07
N GLU A 88 -3.97 -17.30 1.48
CA GLU A 88 -4.04 -17.45 0.02
C GLU A 88 -5.21 -16.64 -0.56
N HIS A 89 -4.90 -15.74 -1.47
CA HIS A 89 -5.87 -15.00 -2.27
C HIS A 89 -5.76 -15.42 -3.74
N GLY A 90 -6.88 -15.75 -4.37
CA GLY A 90 -6.83 -16.18 -5.75
C GLY A 90 -8.11 -15.94 -6.53
N LEU A 91 -7.96 -15.74 -7.83
CA LEU A 91 -9.04 -15.60 -8.79
C LEU A 91 -8.81 -16.50 -9.98
N GLU A 92 -9.90 -16.99 -10.58
CA GLU A 92 -9.88 -17.81 -11.78
C GLU A 92 -10.64 -17.14 -12.93
N PHE A 93 -10.07 -17.23 -14.12
CA PHE A 93 -10.70 -16.79 -15.35
C PHE A 93 -10.86 -17.97 -16.32
N ARG A 94 -12.10 -18.25 -16.69
CA ARG A 94 -12.45 -19.37 -17.55
C ARG A 94 -12.49 -18.97 -19.02
N ILE A 95 -11.77 -19.72 -19.86
CA ILE A 95 -11.75 -19.56 -21.32
C ILE A 95 -12.37 -20.80 -21.97
N ASP A 96 -13.61 -20.68 -22.41
CA ASP A 96 -14.31 -21.72 -23.15
C ASP A 96 -13.75 -21.87 -24.57
N ASP A 97 -13.63 -23.11 -25.08
CA ASP A 97 -13.07 -23.42 -26.40
C ASP A 97 -13.82 -22.71 -27.56
N LYS A 98 -15.15 -22.53 -27.44
CA LYS A 98 -15.92 -21.81 -28.46
C LYS A 98 -15.65 -20.31 -28.44
N ARG A 99 -15.50 -19.73 -27.22
CA ARG A 99 -15.13 -18.33 -27.07
C ARG A 99 -13.72 -18.10 -27.59
N ARG A 100 -12.76 -18.98 -27.27
CA ARG A 100 -11.38 -18.92 -27.78
C ARG A 100 -11.36 -18.83 -29.31
N ARG A 101 -12.05 -19.75 -30.01
CA ARG A 101 -12.12 -19.77 -31.47
C ARG A 101 -12.79 -18.53 -32.07
N ARG A 102 -13.82 -17.99 -31.42
CA ARG A 102 -14.51 -16.76 -31.86
C ARG A 102 -13.63 -15.52 -31.79
N TYR A 103 -12.82 -15.40 -30.73
CA TYR A 103 -12.04 -14.20 -30.48
C TYR A 103 -10.59 -14.29 -30.94
N GLN A 104 -10.12 -15.46 -31.32
CA GLN A 104 -8.73 -15.72 -31.73
C GLN A 104 -8.24 -14.79 -32.86
N THR A 105 -9.14 -14.30 -33.71
CA THR A 105 -8.81 -13.36 -34.81
C THR A 105 -8.61 -11.93 -34.32
N PHE A 106 -9.16 -11.57 -33.17
CA PHE A 106 -9.16 -10.18 -32.68
C PHE A 106 -8.17 -9.93 -31.55
N PHE A 107 -8.01 -10.87 -30.64
CA PHE A 107 -7.07 -10.79 -29.52
C PHE A 107 -6.79 -12.17 -28.91
N GLY A 108 -5.64 -12.33 -28.27
CA GLY A 108 -5.33 -13.53 -27.50
C GLY A 108 -6.20 -13.60 -26.23
N ALA A 109 -7.15 -14.54 -26.19
CA ALA A 109 -8.05 -14.71 -25.05
C ALA A 109 -7.29 -14.94 -23.73
N GLU A 110 -6.14 -15.62 -23.79
CA GLU A 110 -5.27 -15.86 -22.65
C GLU A 110 -4.66 -14.55 -22.12
N ILE A 111 -4.09 -13.72 -23.01
CA ILE A 111 -3.52 -12.41 -22.63
C ILE A 111 -4.60 -11.50 -22.06
N GLY A 112 -5.81 -11.49 -22.67
CA GLY A 112 -6.94 -10.72 -22.16
C GLY A 112 -7.39 -11.19 -20.79
N GLY A 113 -7.51 -12.51 -20.59
CA GLY A 113 -7.86 -13.11 -19.30
C GLY A 113 -6.82 -12.82 -18.21
N THR A 114 -5.54 -12.95 -18.55
CA THR A 114 -4.43 -12.63 -17.63
C THR A 114 -4.48 -11.17 -17.16
N ARG A 115 -4.72 -10.22 -18.08
CA ARG A 115 -4.85 -8.81 -17.73
C ARG A 115 -6.04 -8.51 -16.80
N ILE A 116 -7.18 -9.18 -17.05
CA ILE A 116 -8.37 -9.04 -16.20
C ILE A 116 -8.09 -9.60 -14.80
N LEU A 117 -7.52 -10.79 -14.70
CA LEU A 117 -7.16 -11.39 -13.42
C LEU A 117 -6.21 -10.51 -12.64
N TRP A 118 -5.14 -10.07 -13.31
CA TRP A 118 -4.15 -9.22 -12.67
C TRP A 118 -4.76 -7.93 -12.10
N PHE A 119 -5.52 -7.25 -12.94
CA PHE A 119 -6.14 -5.99 -12.53
C PHE A 119 -7.04 -6.16 -11.31
N ASN A 120 -7.83 -7.25 -11.30
CA ASN A 120 -8.70 -7.55 -10.18
C ASN A 120 -7.92 -7.96 -8.91
N MET A 121 -6.83 -8.74 -9.04
CA MET A 121 -5.96 -9.08 -7.91
C MET A 121 -5.35 -7.83 -7.30
N MET A 122 -4.80 -6.92 -8.13
CA MET A 122 -4.24 -5.66 -7.65
C MET A 122 -5.29 -4.74 -7.03
N LEU A 123 -6.52 -4.73 -7.56
CA LEU A 123 -7.63 -3.98 -6.99
C LEU A 123 -8.02 -4.50 -5.60
N LEU A 124 -8.08 -5.82 -5.43
CA LEU A 124 -8.35 -6.46 -4.14
C LEU A 124 -7.23 -6.19 -3.13
N TYR A 125 -5.99 -6.27 -3.56
CA TYR A 125 -4.83 -5.95 -2.72
C TYR A 125 -4.86 -4.49 -2.27
N GLU A 126 -5.10 -3.54 -3.18
CA GLU A 126 -5.26 -2.12 -2.84
C GLU A 126 -6.38 -1.90 -1.82
N LYS A 127 -7.49 -2.66 -1.96
CA LYS A 127 -8.62 -2.58 -1.02
C LYS A 127 -8.25 -3.12 0.35
N ARG A 128 -7.53 -4.26 0.44
CA ARG A 128 -7.07 -4.82 1.72
C ARG A 128 -6.16 -3.85 2.46
N VAL A 129 -5.18 -3.25 1.75
CA VAL A 129 -4.30 -2.24 2.35
C VAL A 129 -5.08 -1.01 2.82
N ALA A 130 -6.02 -0.50 2.03
CA ALA A 130 -6.85 0.63 2.45
C ALA A 130 -7.72 0.30 3.68
N ASP A 131 -8.27 -0.92 3.74
CA ASP A 131 -9.05 -1.39 4.89
C ASP A 131 -8.17 -1.58 6.13
N LEU A 132 -6.92 -2.01 5.97
CA LEU A 132 -5.94 -2.07 7.06
C LEU A 132 -5.72 -0.68 7.67
N TYR A 133 -5.49 0.34 6.84
CA TYR A 133 -5.33 1.72 7.32
C TYR A 133 -6.58 2.21 8.05
N ALA A 134 -7.76 1.96 7.49
CA ALA A 134 -9.03 2.38 8.09
C ALA A 134 -9.38 1.63 9.40
N SER A 135 -8.94 0.37 9.55
CA SER A 135 -9.21 -0.45 10.73
C SER A 135 -8.19 -0.25 11.86
N THR A 136 -7.00 0.28 11.52
CA THR A 136 -5.94 0.50 12.50
C THR A 136 -6.21 1.78 13.31
N ALA A 137 -5.98 1.71 14.62
CA ALA A 137 -6.12 2.88 15.50
C ALA A 137 -4.94 3.86 15.30
N ILE A 138 -5.05 4.72 14.29
CA ILE A 138 -4.07 5.78 14.00
C ILE A 138 -4.53 7.06 14.70
N PRO A 139 -3.63 7.79 15.40
CA PRO A 139 -3.97 9.08 15.99
C PRO A 139 -4.42 10.08 14.92
N THR A 140 -5.49 10.82 15.17
CA THR A 140 -6.10 11.75 14.20
C THR A 140 -5.70 13.20 14.47
N THR A 141 -5.45 13.94 13.39
CA THR A 141 -5.26 15.39 13.37
C THR A 141 -6.27 16.01 12.42
N ALA A 142 -7.18 16.85 12.93
CA ALA A 142 -8.10 17.60 12.08
C ALA A 142 -7.36 18.78 11.43
N VAL A 143 -7.72 19.09 10.18
CA VAL A 143 -7.22 20.28 9.49
C VAL A 143 -7.73 21.56 10.15
N SER A 144 -6.99 22.63 10.04
CA SER A 144 -7.38 23.95 10.60
C SER A 144 -8.59 24.54 9.88
N THR A 145 -8.62 24.37 8.58
CA THR A 145 -9.73 24.78 7.69
C THR A 145 -9.85 23.78 6.55
N VAL A 146 -11.06 23.37 6.23
CA VAL A 146 -11.32 22.41 5.13
C VAL A 146 -10.71 22.93 3.83
N TRP A 147 -9.98 22.09 3.13
CA TRP A 147 -9.20 22.50 1.94
C TRP A 147 -10.03 22.88 0.73
N THR A 148 -11.32 22.60 0.74
CA THR A 148 -12.28 23.16 -0.22
C THR A 148 -12.40 24.69 -0.11
N THR A 149 -12.01 25.28 1.05
CA THR A 149 -12.03 26.72 1.27
C THR A 149 -10.70 27.34 0.81
N VAL A 150 -10.52 27.45 -0.50
CA VAL A 150 -9.28 27.78 -1.20
C VAL A 150 -8.50 28.97 -0.61
N ALA A 151 -9.19 30.03 -0.17
CA ALA A 151 -8.59 31.29 0.25
C ALA A 151 -7.97 31.26 1.67
N THR A 152 -8.41 30.35 2.56
CA THR A 152 -8.02 30.34 3.97
C THR A 152 -7.46 29.00 4.42
N ALA A 153 -7.51 27.98 3.59
CA ALA A 153 -6.95 26.67 3.90
C ALA A 153 -5.42 26.72 3.92
N ASP A 154 -4.83 26.02 4.89
CA ASP A 154 -3.38 25.93 5.10
C ASP A 154 -2.90 24.45 5.09
N PRO A 155 -2.89 23.78 3.92
CA PRO A 155 -2.46 22.38 3.84
C PRO A 155 -1.02 22.17 4.31
N VAL A 156 -0.13 23.12 4.09
CA VAL A 156 1.27 23.01 4.47
C VAL A 156 1.40 23.03 5.99
N GLY A 157 0.71 23.95 6.66
CA GLY A 157 0.67 24.02 8.11
C GLY A 157 -0.01 22.80 8.74
N ASP A 158 -1.12 22.32 8.17
CA ASP A 158 -1.84 21.15 8.68
C ASP A 158 -0.97 19.89 8.63
N ILE A 159 -0.25 19.67 7.51
CA ILE A 159 0.67 18.53 7.36
C ILE A 159 1.88 18.69 8.28
N ALA A 160 2.42 19.90 8.45
CA ALA A 160 3.52 20.17 9.37
C ALA A 160 3.13 19.88 10.85
N ILE A 161 1.89 20.21 11.26
CA ILE A 161 1.37 19.88 12.59
C ILE A 161 1.28 18.36 12.78
N ALA A 162 0.81 17.62 11.76
CA ALA A 162 0.76 16.17 11.82
C ALA A 162 2.16 15.55 11.87
N ALA A 163 3.11 16.08 11.08
CA ALA A 163 4.51 15.66 11.11
C ALA A 163 5.15 15.92 12.48
N GLN A 164 4.94 17.10 13.06
CA GLN A 164 5.47 17.43 14.39
C GLN A 164 4.99 16.42 15.46
N LYS A 165 3.74 15.97 15.41
CA LYS A 165 3.25 14.93 16.32
C LYS A 165 4.00 13.61 16.18
N ILE A 166 4.35 13.23 14.94
CA ILE A 166 5.18 12.04 14.68
C ILE A 166 6.61 12.28 15.18
N GLU A 167 7.20 13.44 14.90
CA GLU A 167 8.54 13.81 15.36
C GLU A 167 8.63 13.78 16.90
N ASP A 168 7.69 14.42 17.59
CA ASP A 168 7.62 14.42 19.06
C ASP A 168 7.45 13.01 19.62
N ALA A 169 6.71 12.21 18.87
CA ALA A 169 6.42 10.83 19.26
C ALA A 169 7.56 9.86 18.93
N SER A 170 8.20 9.90 17.79
CA SER A 170 9.18 8.92 17.30
C SER A 170 10.60 9.45 17.18
N GLY A 171 10.79 10.77 17.07
CA GLY A 171 12.05 11.37 16.71
C GLY A 171 12.40 11.25 15.22
N VAL A 172 11.43 10.87 14.38
CA VAL A 172 11.57 10.77 12.93
C VAL A 172 11.38 12.14 12.31
N ASP A 173 12.28 12.56 11.44
CA ASP A 173 12.23 13.85 10.75
C ASP A 173 11.10 13.87 9.70
N GLN A 174 10.45 15.03 9.51
CA GLN A 174 9.40 15.22 8.51
C GLN A 174 9.83 14.78 7.11
N SER A 175 11.09 14.96 6.75
CA SER A 175 11.65 14.60 5.45
C SER A 175 11.65 13.09 5.16
N GLU A 176 11.46 12.25 6.17
CA GLU A 176 11.39 10.79 6.03
C GLU A 176 9.95 10.27 5.87
N LEU A 177 8.96 11.13 6.11
CA LEU A 177 7.55 10.77 6.08
C LEU A 177 6.98 10.74 4.65
N SER A 178 6.05 9.82 4.42
CA SER A 178 5.28 9.70 3.17
C SER A 178 3.82 10.06 3.40
N LEU A 179 3.24 10.86 2.50
CA LEU A 179 1.84 11.25 2.55
C LEU A 179 1.01 10.40 1.58
N ILE A 180 0.02 9.67 2.10
CA ILE A 180 -0.99 8.97 1.31
C ILE A 180 -2.21 9.85 1.24
N ILE A 181 -2.58 10.27 0.03
CA ILE A 181 -3.66 11.22 -0.19
C ILE A 181 -4.60 10.76 -1.32
N PRO A 182 -5.92 10.74 -1.10
CA PRO A 182 -6.89 10.50 -2.16
C PRO A 182 -6.78 11.57 -3.26
N ARG A 183 -7.10 11.18 -4.49
CA ARG A 183 -6.99 12.05 -5.67
C ARG A 183 -7.83 13.32 -5.57
N VAL A 184 -8.96 13.27 -4.89
CA VAL A 184 -9.85 14.45 -4.72
C VAL A 184 -9.17 15.45 -3.81
N ASP A 185 -8.76 15.02 -2.63
CA ASP A 185 -8.09 15.85 -1.63
C ASP A 185 -6.75 16.42 -2.13
N TYR A 186 -6.01 15.63 -2.95
CA TYR A 186 -4.82 16.14 -3.63
C TYR A 186 -5.11 17.33 -4.54
N ARG A 187 -6.22 17.30 -5.29
CA ARG A 187 -6.61 18.40 -6.15
C ARG A 187 -7.05 19.63 -5.35
N GLU A 188 -7.76 19.41 -4.25
CA GLU A 188 -8.17 20.46 -3.34
C GLU A 188 -6.95 21.12 -2.69
N MET A 189 -6.00 20.33 -2.19
CA MET A 189 -4.73 20.81 -1.63
C MET A 189 -3.96 21.71 -2.60
N VAL A 190 -3.76 21.25 -3.84
CA VAL A 190 -3.00 21.99 -4.86
C VAL A 190 -3.74 23.23 -5.34
N ALA A 191 -5.08 23.28 -5.23
CA ALA A 191 -5.91 24.43 -5.63
C ALA A 191 -5.91 25.55 -4.59
N THR A 192 -5.43 25.34 -3.36
CA THR A 192 -5.39 26.40 -2.31
C THR A 192 -4.47 27.54 -2.71
N ASP A 193 -4.82 28.76 -2.29
CA ASP A 193 -4.05 29.97 -2.60
C ASP A 193 -2.62 29.87 -2.04
N GLN A 194 -2.47 29.34 -0.83
CA GLN A 194 -1.17 29.12 -0.21
C GLN A 194 -0.26 28.23 -1.06
N PHE A 195 -0.76 27.07 -1.49
CA PHE A 195 0.01 26.14 -2.29
C PHE A 195 0.35 26.72 -3.67
N THR A 196 -0.62 27.40 -4.28
CA THR A 196 -0.45 28.09 -5.56
C THR A 196 0.62 29.19 -5.50
N GLU A 197 0.70 29.93 -4.40
CA GLU A 197 1.74 30.93 -4.20
C GLU A 197 3.13 30.31 -4.03
N GLN A 198 3.23 29.25 -3.25
CA GLN A 198 4.51 28.54 -3.09
C GLN A 198 5.04 27.95 -4.39
N ILE A 199 4.16 27.38 -5.23
CA ILE A 199 4.53 26.84 -6.57
C ILE A 199 5.18 27.93 -7.43
N LYS A 200 4.66 29.16 -7.42
CA LYS A 200 5.22 30.24 -8.24
C LYS A 200 6.69 30.51 -7.97
N TYR A 201 7.13 30.28 -6.73
CA TYR A 201 8.51 30.53 -6.30
C TYR A 201 9.40 29.29 -6.39
N THR A 202 8.83 28.09 -6.19
CA THR A 202 9.59 26.84 -6.10
C THR A 202 9.72 26.14 -7.44
N VAL A 203 8.66 26.12 -8.27
CA VAL A 203 8.63 25.41 -9.54
C VAL A 203 8.15 26.32 -10.68
N PRO A 204 9.03 27.17 -11.24
CA PRO A 204 8.64 28.12 -12.29
C PRO A 204 8.10 27.39 -13.53
N GLY A 205 6.95 27.87 -14.03
CA GLY A 205 6.36 27.39 -15.30
C GLY A 205 5.39 26.21 -15.17
N VAL A 206 5.17 25.67 -14.00
CA VAL A 206 4.18 24.62 -13.75
C VAL A 206 2.82 25.26 -13.40
N ARG A 207 1.75 24.75 -14.02
CA ARG A 207 0.38 25.15 -13.66
C ARG A 207 -0.08 24.34 -12.44
N PRO A 208 -0.73 24.96 -11.43
CA PRO A 208 -1.20 24.25 -10.24
C PRO A 208 -2.02 22.98 -10.55
N ALA A 209 -2.89 23.05 -11.55
CA ALA A 209 -3.76 21.93 -11.96
C ALA A 209 -2.99 20.67 -12.46
N VAL A 210 -1.68 20.75 -12.69
CA VAL A 210 -0.86 19.68 -13.28
C VAL A 210 0.40 19.46 -12.43
N LEU A 211 0.37 19.82 -11.15
CA LEU A 211 1.54 19.63 -10.28
C LEU A 211 1.85 18.13 -10.10
N PRO A 212 3.07 17.69 -10.43
CA PRO A 212 3.51 16.32 -10.11
C PRO A 212 3.59 16.11 -8.60
N SER A 213 3.31 14.88 -8.15
CA SER A 213 3.38 14.53 -6.71
C SER A 213 4.78 14.74 -6.11
N ALA A 214 5.84 14.56 -6.91
CA ALA A 214 7.21 14.83 -6.49
C ALA A 214 7.45 16.31 -6.14
N ALA A 215 6.93 17.24 -6.96
CA ALA A 215 7.04 18.67 -6.67
C ALA A 215 6.19 19.08 -5.46
N ALA A 216 5.05 18.40 -5.23
CA ALA A 216 4.27 18.58 -4.02
C ALA A 216 5.04 18.11 -2.77
N ALA A 217 5.76 16.99 -2.86
CA ALA A 217 6.61 16.50 -1.78
C ALA A 217 7.72 17.49 -1.40
N GLU A 218 8.38 18.11 -2.38
CA GLU A 218 9.39 19.15 -2.15
C GLU A 218 8.82 20.37 -1.41
N ILE A 219 7.61 20.83 -1.80
CA ILE A 219 6.93 21.95 -1.14
C ILE A 219 6.57 21.61 0.30
N LEU A 220 6.10 20.38 0.54
CA LEU A 220 5.72 19.90 1.85
C LEU A 220 6.92 19.50 2.72
N GLY A 221 8.11 19.38 2.17
CA GLY A 221 9.32 18.92 2.89
C GLY A 221 9.24 17.48 3.36
N ILE A 222 8.54 16.62 2.64
CA ILE A 222 8.35 15.19 2.94
C ILE A 222 9.03 14.30 1.90
N LYS A 223 9.25 13.01 2.22
CA LYS A 223 9.89 12.03 1.32
C LYS A 223 9.13 11.91 0.00
N GLU A 224 7.82 11.69 0.07
CA GLU A 224 6.98 11.48 -1.10
C GLU A 224 5.49 11.72 -0.85
N VAL A 225 4.75 11.95 -1.94
CA VAL A 225 3.29 12.03 -1.94
C VAL A 225 2.71 10.92 -2.81
N LEU A 226 2.02 9.98 -2.18
CA LEU A 226 1.34 8.85 -2.81
C LEU A 226 -0.12 9.23 -3.10
N VAL A 227 -0.43 9.54 -4.36
CA VAL A 227 -1.78 9.91 -4.76
C VAL A 227 -2.59 8.67 -5.11
N ALA A 228 -3.56 8.33 -4.27
CA ALA A 228 -4.45 7.19 -4.47
C ALA A 228 -5.47 7.48 -5.58
N LYS A 229 -5.46 6.65 -6.64
CA LYS A 229 -6.32 6.81 -7.84
C LYS A 229 -7.24 5.61 -8.05
N GLY A 230 -7.22 4.61 -7.16
CA GLY A 230 -7.99 3.38 -7.26
C GLY A 230 -9.48 3.62 -7.09
N ASN A 231 -10.28 3.13 -8.05
CA ASN A 231 -11.75 3.11 -7.97
C ASN A 231 -12.23 1.69 -8.20
N TYR A 232 -13.33 1.31 -7.59
CA TYR A 232 -14.00 0.03 -7.79
C TYR A 232 -15.50 0.24 -8.01
N ASP A 233 -16.18 -0.78 -8.50
CA ASP A 233 -17.63 -0.80 -8.59
C ASP A 233 -18.21 -1.32 -7.27
N SER A 234 -18.99 -0.49 -6.59
CA SER A 234 -19.67 -0.84 -5.35
C SER A 234 -21.11 -1.32 -5.56
N ALA A 235 -21.58 -1.38 -6.82
CA ALA A 235 -22.91 -1.87 -7.12
C ALA A 235 -23.01 -3.39 -6.89
N ILE A 236 -24.18 -3.85 -6.57
CA ILE A 236 -24.50 -5.29 -6.53
C ILE A 236 -24.51 -5.83 -7.96
N GLU A 237 -24.07 -7.07 -8.14
CA GLU A 237 -24.03 -7.72 -9.45
C GLU A 237 -25.39 -7.64 -10.17
N GLY A 238 -25.37 -7.10 -11.40
CA GLY A 238 -26.56 -6.89 -12.22
C GLY A 238 -27.19 -5.49 -12.15
N GLU A 239 -26.75 -4.64 -11.24
CA GLU A 239 -27.17 -3.25 -11.14
C GLU A 239 -26.27 -2.30 -11.96
N THR A 240 -26.70 -1.04 -12.05
CA THR A 240 -25.88 0.00 -12.73
C THR A 240 -24.60 0.27 -11.96
N ILE A 241 -23.47 0.35 -12.65
CA ILE A 241 -22.12 0.60 -12.08
C ILE A 241 -22.15 1.86 -11.20
N VAL A 242 -21.69 1.69 -9.95
CA VAL A 242 -21.50 2.77 -8.98
C VAL A 242 -20.01 2.86 -8.64
N HIS A 243 -19.36 3.92 -9.12
CA HIS A 243 -17.94 4.12 -8.86
C HIS A 243 -17.71 4.64 -7.44
N ALA A 244 -17.05 3.84 -6.62
CA ALA A 244 -16.54 4.22 -5.31
C ALA A 244 -15.01 4.32 -5.32
N GLN A 245 -14.47 5.19 -4.49
CA GLN A 245 -13.02 5.27 -4.27
C GLN A 245 -12.59 4.18 -3.28
N ILE A 246 -11.43 3.56 -3.51
CA ILE A 246 -10.85 2.60 -2.57
C ILE A 246 -10.39 3.32 -1.31
N TRP A 247 -9.66 4.43 -1.48
CA TRP A 247 -9.25 5.31 -0.40
C TRP A 247 -10.32 6.40 -0.23
N PRO A 248 -10.99 6.47 0.92
CA PRO A 248 -12.06 7.43 1.14
C PRO A 248 -11.51 8.86 1.05
N SER A 249 -12.27 9.75 0.39
CA SER A 249 -11.98 11.19 0.42
C SER A 249 -12.14 11.73 1.83
N THR A 250 -11.49 12.85 2.12
CA THR A 250 -11.42 13.52 3.43
C THR A 250 -10.52 12.87 4.48
N ILE A 251 -9.93 11.70 4.20
CA ILE A 251 -8.99 11.03 5.09
C ILE A 251 -7.67 10.83 4.36
N MET A 252 -6.61 11.34 4.95
CA MET A 252 -5.24 11.19 4.48
C MET A 252 -4.38 10.60 5.59
N TYR A 253 -3.28 9.96 5.20
CA TYR A 253 -2.37 9.36 6.17
C TYR A 253 -0.95 9.85 5.93
N LEU A 254 -0.34 10.38 6.98
CA LEU A 254 1.09 10.69 7.01
C LEU A 254 1.78 9.59 7.79
N ALA A 255 2.73 8.89 7.19
CA ALA A 255 3.34 7.73 7.81
C ALA A 255 4.82 7.57 7.44
N LEU A 256 5.60 6.99 8.36
CA LEU A 256 6.93 6.47 8.07
C LEU A 256 6.80 5.14 7.34
N LEU A 257 7.30 5.08 6.11
CA LEU A 257 7.25 3.90 5.25
C LEU A 257 8.65 3.52 4.79
N ALA A 258 9.00 2.24 4.98
CA ALA A 258 10.20 1.65 4.40
C ALA A 258 10.09 1.52 2.87
N GLU A 259 11.15 1.07 2.21
CA GLU A 259 11.10 0.69 0.80
C GLU A 259 10.74 -0.79 0.64
N ASP A 260 10.30 -1.16 -0.56
CA ASP A 260 9.92 -2.53 -0.87
C ASP A 260 11.16 -3.45 -0.79
N GLY A 261 11.07 -4.52 -0.01
CA GLY A 261 12.18 -5.43 0.25
C GLY A 261 13.15 -5.03 1.37
N ASP A 262 12.94 -3.90 2.02
CA ASP A 262 13.75 -3.49 3.16
C ASP A 262 13.62 -4.47 4.34
N PRO A 263 14.73 -4.74 5.08
CA PRO A 263 14.70 -5.61 6.24
C PRO A 263 13.77 -5.07 7.34
N LEU A 264 13.30 -5.96 8.21
CA LEU A 264 12.41 -5.58 9.34
C LEU A 264 13.05 -4.63 10.35
N GLU A 265 14.36 -4.50 10.35
CA GLU A 265 15.12 -3.56 11.19
C GLU A 265 14.83 -2.09 10.82
N ILE A 266 14.48 -1.83 9.55
CA ILE A 266 14.07 -0.50 9.10
C ILE A 266 12.61 -0.28 9.53
N PRO A 267 12.33 0.77 10.32
CA PRO A 267 10.99 0.99 10.83
C PRO A 267 10.02 1.37 9.70
N SER A 268 8.83 0.79 9.73
CA SER A 268 7.71 1.11 8.85
C SER A 268 6.42 0.96 9.62
N ALA A 269 5.47 1.86 9.40
CA ALA A 269 4.17 1.80 10.06
C ALA A 269 3.33 0.60 9.58
N PHE A 270 3.44 0.27 8.32
CA PHE A 270 2.71 -0.83 7.68
C PHE A 270 3.64 -1.66 6.82
N ARG A 271 3.37 -2.96 6.72
CA ARG A 271 4.08 -3.89 5.84
C ARG A 271 3.13 -4.96 5.31
N THR A 272 3.47 -5.50 4.15
CA THR A 272 2.86 -6.70 3.59
C THR A 272 3.87 -7.83 3.64
N PHE A 273 3.51 -8.93 4.30
CA PHE A 273 4.32 -10.15 4.32
C PHE A 273 3.94 -11.01 3.12
N PHE A 274 4.95 -11.50 2.37
CA PHE A 274 4.79 -12.39 1.22
C PHE A 274 5.41 -13.74 1.52
N TRP A 275 4.64 -14.82 1.37
CA TRP A 275 5.15 -16.16 1.59
C TRP A 275 5.79 -16.71 0.32
N ASP A 276 7.13 -16.68 0.22
CA ASP A 276 7.90 -17.03 -0.97
C ASP A 276 7.84 -18.51 -1.35
N ALA A 277 7.63 -19.40 -0.40
CA ALA A 277 7.69 -20.84 -0.68
C ALA A 277 6.55 -21.31 -1.61
N ASP A 278 5.40 -20.65 -1.55
CA ASP A 278 4.24 -20.98 -2.39
C ASP A 278 3.98 -19.95 -3.49
N ALA A 279 4.12 -18.66 -3.20
CA ALA A 279 3.91 -17.57 -4.14
C ALA A 279 5.13 -16.63 -4.26
N PRO A 280 6.20 -17.06 -4.97
CA PRO A 280 7.44 -16.26 -5.12
C PRO A 280 7.26 -15.00 -5.97
N GLU A 281 6.17 -14.91 -6.71
CA GLU A 281 5.81 -13.75 -7.55
C GLU A 281 4.41 -13.28 -7.19
N MET A 282 4.15 -12.01 -7.25
CA MET A 282 2.84 -11.43 -6.91
C MET A 282 2.15 -10.84 -8.15
N PRO A 283 1.04 -11.44 -8.60
CA PRO A 283 0.55 -12.79 -8.31
C PRO A 283 1.22 -13.87 -9.17
N VAL A 284 1.22 -15.10 -8.68
CA VAL A 284 1.62 -16.28 -9.47
C VAL A 284 0.51 -16.62 -10.46
N MET A 285 0.88 -16.83 -11.74
CA MET A 285 -0.05 -17.23 -12.77
C MET A 285 0.06 -18.72 -13.08
N GLU A 286 -1.05 -19.42 -13.00
CA GLU A 286 -1.17 -20.84 -13.28
C GLU A 286 -2.23 -21.11 -14.36
N SER A 287 -2.13 -22.23 -15.03
CA SER A 287 -3.18 -22.67 -15.96
C SER A 287 -3.39 -24.16 -15.88
N TYR A 288 -4.65 -24.57 -15.99
CA TYR A 288 -5.02 -25.97 -16.10
C TYR A 288 -6.24 -26.17 -17.00
N ARG A 289 -6.40 -27.39 -17.48
CA ARG A 289 -7.52 -27.78 -18.33
C ARG A 289 -8.64 -28.40 -17.50
N GLU A 290 -9.86 -27.92 -17.71
CA GLU A 290 -11.07 -28.53 -17.17
C GLU A 290 -11.86 -29.22 -18.29
N GLU A 291 -11.73 -30.55 -18.40
CA GLU A 291 -12.33 -31.31 -19.47
C GLU A 291 -13.87 -31.33 -19.40
N ASN A 292 -14.45 -31.35 -18.22
CA ASN A 292 -15.90 -31.39 -18.02
C ASN A 292 -16.60 -30.19 -18.65
N THR A 293 -15.95 -29.04 -18.64
CA THR A 293 -16.48 -27.78 -19.17
C THR A 293 -15.84 -27.40 -20.49
N ARG A 294 -14.88 -28.19 -21.00
CA ARG A 294 -14.09 -27.92 -22.22
C ARG A 294 -13.51 -26.51 -22.22
N SER A 295 -12.89 -26.16 -21.12
CA SER A 295 -12.36 -24.84 -20.88
C SER A 295 -10.94 -24.90 -20.35
N ASP A 296 -10.12 -23.91 -20.71
CA ASP A 296 -8.86 -23.64 -20.02
C ASP A 296 -9.12 -22.62 -18.93
N ILE A 297 -8.59 -22.90 -17.74
CA ILE A 297 -8.70 -22.03 -16.58
C ILE A 297 -7.37 -21.37 -16.36
N LEU A 298 -7.38 -20.04 -16.30
CA LEU A 298 -6.26 -19.24 -15.81
C LEU A 298 -6.52 -18.90 -14.35
N ARG A 299 -5.54 -19.11 -13.50
CA ARG A 299 -5.58 -18.78 -12.07
C ARG A 299 -4.48 -17.79 -11.76
N ALA A 300 -4.83 -16.73 -11.04
CA ALA A 300 -3.89 -15.84 -10.39
C ALA A 300 -4.02 -16.02 -8.88
N ARG A 301 -2.93 -16.19 -8.16
CA ARG A 301 -2.93 -16.31 -6.71
C ARG A 301 -1.74 -15.61 -6.08
N ASP A 302 -1.90 -15.14 -4.87
CA ASP A 302 -0.86 -14.62 -3.99
C ASP A 302 -1.11 -15.11 -2.55
N ASP A 303 -0.06 -15.14 -1.76
CA ASP A 303 -0.09 -15.50 -0.34
C ASP A 303 0.46 -14.33 0.46
N THR A 304 -0.43 -13.55 1.06
CA THR A 304 -0.07 -12.29 1.71
C THR A 304 -0.74 -12.11 3.07
N ASP A 305 -0.08 -11.31 3.92
CA ASP A 305 -0.66 -10.77 5.15
C ASP A 305 -0.31 -9.29 5.24
N GLU A 306 -1.30 -8.43 5.25
CA GLU A 306 -1.15 -7.00 5.44
C GLU A 306 -1.23 -6.66 6.93
N ALA A 307 -0.10 -6.23 7.51
CA ALA A 307 0.00 -5.99 8.94
C ALA A 307 0.43 -4.55 9.28
N ALA A 308 -0.17 -4.03 10.35
CA ALA A 308 0.32 -2.85 11.04
C ALA A 308 1.49 -3.26 11.94
N THR A 309 2.69 -2.75 11.69
CA THR A 309 3.88 -3.10 12.47
C THR A 309 3.88 -2.31 13.77
N GLY A 310 3.95 -2.98 14.91
CA GLY A 310 3.71 -2.67 16.32
C GLY A 310 3.80 -1.23 16.89
N THR A 311 4.31 -0.27 16.14
CA THR A 311 4.50 1.13 16.57
C THR A 311 3.71 2.14 15.73
N VAL A 312 2.67 1.70 15.03
CA VAL A 312 1.87 2.56 14.13
C VAL A 312 1.38 3.83 14.78
N GLY A 313 0.90 3.77 16.02
CA GLY A 313 0.42 4.97 16.74
C GLY A 313 1.47 6.06 16.97
N VAL A 314 2.75 5.77 16.72
CA VAL A 314 3.89 6.67 16.85
C VAL A 314 4.45 7.08 15.50
N MET A 315 4.29 6.23 14.48
CA MET A 315 4.88 6.39 13.16
C MET A 315 3.87 6.85 12.10
N ALA A 316 2.61 7.00 12.44
CA ALA A 316 1.57 7.45 11.53
C ALA A 316 0.60 8.42 12.18
N GLN A 317 0.06 9.34 11.38
CA GLN A 317 -1.02 10.25 11.73
C GLN A 317 -2.09 10.21 10.64
N GLU A 318 -3.35 10.15 11.05
CA GLU A 318 -4.50 10.36 10.19
C GLU A 318 -4.81 11.87 10.14
N ILE A 319 -4.98 12.42 8.96
CA ILE A 319 -5.36 13.82 8.75
C ILE A 319 -6.78 13.83 8.17
N THR A 320 -7.70 14.48 8.87
CA THR A 320 -9.09 14.58 8.44
C THR A 320 -9.37 15.97 7.90
N ASN A 321 -9.72 16.04 6.59
CA ASN A 321 -10.04 17.26 5.85
C ASN A 321 -11.53 17.61 5.91
#